data_14df0015efe75388476fbba74ad78dfc
#
_entry.id   14df0015efe75388476fbba74ad78dfc
#
_cell.length_a   1.000
_cell.length_b   1.000
_cell.length_c   1.000
_cell.angle_alpha   90.00
_cell.angle_beta   90.00
_cell.angle_gamma   90.00
#
_symmetry.space_group_name_H-M   'P 1'
#
loop_
_entity.id
_entity.type
_entity.pdbx_description
1 polymer ?
#
loop_
_entity_poly.entity_id
_entity_poly.type
_entity_poly.pdbx_seq_one_letter_code
_entity_poly.pdbx_strand_id
1 'polypeptide(L)'
;MSQEKPPLDPHPLSEYVAWAGSRNREPLLGVLKEKLPKDPGNILELASGSGMHINYFAPHFEHLHFHPSDKDQEVFDNIKKLSTDHGNDNIADPVHLDLTDPETWFNPGNEKSFAAMFCINIFQVAPITIADRMMECASLLLQEDGILLIYGPFQVEGTFTTDSNKEFHETLSSAGVSEWGLKDVADLRKAAEKHGLMQVMKIPLQRYSALTSFRLRPFRLQTA
;
A
#
# COMPACT_ATOMS: atom_id res chain seq x y z
N MET A 1 23.45 9.83 -12.08
CA MET A 1 22.93 9.68 -13.45
C MET A 1 21.46 9.28 -13.31
N SER A 2 20.52 10.04 -13.86
CA SER A 2 19.10 9.62 -13.86
C SER A 2 18.99 8.44 -14.81
N GLN A 3 18.62 7.26 -14.27
CA GLN A 3 18.31 6.11 -15.11
C GLN A 3 17.17 6.49 -16.05
N GLU A 4 17.31 6.16 -17.32
CA GLU A 4 16.25 6.34 -18.32
C GLU A 4 15.01 5.54 -17.88
N LYS A 5 13.82 6.12 -18.12
CA LYS A 5 12.56 5.46 -17.76
C LYS A 5 12.35 4.22 -18.64
N PRO A 6 12.26 3.00 -18.07
CA PRO A 6 11.94 1.80 -18.85
C PRO A 6 10.54 1.86 -19.47
N PRO A 7 10.25 1.05 -20.49
CA PRO A 7 8.89 0.85 -21.00
C PRO A 7 7.94 0.44 -19.88
N LEU A 8 6.68 0.88 -19.98
CA LEU A 8 5.65 0.52 -19.02
C LEU A 8 5.41 -0.99 -19.01
N ASP A 9 5.69 -1.62 -17.89
CA ASP A 9 5.41 -3.01 -17.59
C ASP A 9 4.95 -3.10 -16.13
N PRO A 10 3.67 -3.42 -15.86
CA PRO A 10 3.13 -3.47 -14.50
C PRO A 10 3.49 -4.76 -13.76
N HIS A 11 4.19 -5.71 -14.38
CA HIS A 11 4.61 -6.94 -13.71
C HIS A 11 5.47 -6.61 -12.49
N PRO A 12 5.19 -7.19 -11.29
CA PRO A 12 5.87 -6.83 -10.03
C PRO A 12 7.40 -6.93 -10.08
N LEU A 13 7.94 -7.84 -10.88
CA LEU A 13 9.39 -8.05 -11.01
C LEU A 13 10.01 -7.32 -12.21
N SER A 14 9.28 -6.44 -12.88
CA SER A 14 9.75 -5.71 -14.05
C SER A 14 10.77 -4.62 -13.71
N GLU A 15 11.57 -4.24 -14.70
CA GLU A 15 12.48 -3.09 -14.60
C GLU A 15 11.71 -1.78 -14.37
N TYR A 16 10.49 -1.64 -14.94
CA TYR A 16 9.65 -0.47 -14.73
C TYR A 16 9.24 -0.32 -13.28
N VAL A 17 8.75 -1.40 -12.64
CA VAL A 17 8.35 -1.37 -11.22
C VAL A 17 9.56 -1.10 -10.32
N ALA A 18 10.71 -1.71 -10.60
CA ALA A 18 11.94 -1.43 -9.88
C ALA A 18 12.39 0.03 -10.00
N TRP A 19 12.33 0.60 -11.21
CA TRP A 19 12.65 2.01 -11.46
C TRP A 19 11.68 2.94 -10.72
N ALA A 20 10.37 2.68 -10.79
CA ALA A 20 9.35 3.49 -10.12
C ALA A 20 9.52 3.46 -8.60
N GLY A 21 9.72 2.28 -8.02
CA GLY A 21 9.89 2.09 -6.59
C GLY A 21 11.17 2.72 -6.05
N SER A 22 12.28 2.66 -6.79
CA SER A 22 13.53 3.31 -6.38
C SER A 22 13.40 4.83 -6.22
N ARG A 23 12.46 5.46 -6.90
CA ARG A 23 12.24 6.91 -6.87
C ARG A 23 11.36 7.37 -5.70
N ASN A 24 10.45 6.52 -5.24
CA ASN A 24 9.46 6.89 -4.21
C ASN A 24 9.80 6.38 -2.81
N ARG A 25 10.69 5.40 -2.68
CA ARG A 25 11.00 4.76 -1.38
C ARG A 25 11.56 5.72 -0.34
N GLU A 26 12.47 6.65 -0.71
CA GLU A 26 13.06 7.60 0.25
C GLU A 26 12.05 8.62 0.78
N PRO A 27 11.26 9.31 -0.05
CA PRO A 27 10.17 10.17 0.43
C PRO A 27 9.14 9.42 1.28
N LEU A 28 8.81 8.17 0.91
CA LEU A 28 7.89 7.33 1.68
C LEU A 28 8.48 6.98 3.05
N LEU A 29 9.76 6.62 3.12
CA LEU A 29 10.44 6.37 4.39
C LEU A 29 10.32 7.57 5.35
N GLY A 30 10.49 8.78 4.84
CA GLY A 30 10.31 10.00 5.64
C GLY A 30 8.94 10.08 6.30
N VAL A 31 7.87 9.77 5.54
CA VAL A 31 6.51 9.76 6.09
C VAL A 31 6.29 8.57 7.04
N LEU A 32 6.79 7.38 6.70
CA LEU A 32 6.66 6.21 7.57
C LEU A 32 7.32 6.44 8.94
N LYS A 33 8.48 7.11 8.98
CA LYS A 33 9.14 7.51 10.25
C LYS A 33 8.27 8.40 11.15
N GLU A 34 7.36 9.18 10.56
CA GLU A 34 6.43 10.01 11.31
C GLU A 34 5.13 9.27 11.71
N LYS A 35 4.68 8.32 10.90
CA LYS A 35 3.33 7.75 10.97
C LYS A 35 3.26 6.35 11.55
N LEU A 36 4.31 5.54 11.37
CA LEU A 36 4.33 4.21 11.97
C LEU A 36 4.44 4.28 13.50
N PRO A 37 3.91 3.26 14.20
CA PRO A 37 3.97 3.17 15.65
C PRO A 37 5.40 3.30 16.19
N LYS A 38 5.52 3.85 17.40
CA LYS A 38 6.80 3.93 18.11
C LYS A 38 7.00 2.74 19.06
N ASP A 39 5.90 2.08 19.41
CA ASP A 39 5.90 0.88 20.23
C ASP A 39 6.05 -0.36 19.33
N PRO A 40 6.55 -1.49 19.85
CA PRO A 40 6.62 -2.76 19.12
C PRO A 40 5.26 -3.19 18.57
N GLY A 41 5.23 -3.69 17.34
CA GLY A 41 3.98 -4.09 16.71
C GLY A 41 4.17 -4.73 15.34
N ASN A 42 3.08 -5.32 14.84
CA ASN A 42 3.04 -5.94 13.52
C ASN A 42 2.59 -4.94 12.46
N ILE A 43 3.24 -4.98 11.31
CA ILE A 43 2.95 -4.15 10.14
C ILE A 43 2.66 -5.07 8.96
N LEU A 44 1.55 -4.86 8.26
CA LEU A 44 1.20 -5.61 7.05
C LEU A 44 1.43 -4.77 5.80
N GLU A 45 2.23 -5.26 4.87
CA GLU A 45 2.26 -4.71 3.52
C GLU A 45 1.31 -5.51 2.62
N LEU A 46 0.36 -4.83 2.00
CA LEU A 46 -0.56 -5.39 1.03
C LEU A 46 0.01 -5.22 -0.38
N ALA A 47 -0.03 -6.27 -1.19
CA ALA A 47 0.53 -6.30 -2.54
C ALA A 47 2.01 -5.89 -2.56
N SER A 48 2.84 -6.65 -1.86
CA SER A 48 4.29 -6.37 -1.68
C SER A 48 5.08 -6.44 -2.99
N GLY A 49 4.56 -7.10 -4.01
CA GLY A 49 5.20 -7.24 -5.30
C GLY A 49 6.61 -7.80 -5.17
N SER A 50 7.62 -7.08 -5.68
CA SER A 50 9.02 -7.53 -5.59
C SER A 50 9.61 -7.54 -4.18
N GLY A 51 8.91 -6.99 -3.17
CA GLY A 51 9.43 -6.84 -1.82
C GLY A 51 10.44 -5.69 -1.65
N MET A 52 10.64 -4.88 -2.67
CA MET A 52 11.64 -3.80 -2.65
C MET A 52 11.34 -2.76 -1.57
N HIS A 53 10.09 -2.38 -1.37
CA HIS A 53 9.69 -1.37 -0.40
C HIS A 53 9.86 -1.87 1.03
N ILE A 54 9.29 -3.03 1.36
CA ILE A 54 9.39 -3.59 2.71
C ILE A 54 10.83 -3.84 3.11
N ASN A 55 11.66 -4.36 2.20
CA ASN A 55 13.09 -4.60 2.45
C ASN A 55 13.88 -3.30 2.61
N TYR A 56 13.43 -2.20 2.00
CA TYR A 56 14.04 -0.90 2.19
C TYR A 56 13.62 -0.24 3.51
N PHE A 57 12.37 -0.46 3.95
CA PHE A 57 11.83 0.21 5.14
C PHE A 57 12.18 -0.51 6.45
N ALA A 58 12.08 -1.82 6.48
CA ALA A 58 12.18 -2.61 7.71
C ALA A 58 13.44 -2.33 8.55
N PRO A 59 14.65 -2.16 7.98
CA PRO A 59 15.86 -1.83 8.75
C PRO A 59 15.80 -0.53 9.54
N HIS A 60 14.87 0.37 9.18
CA HIS A 60 14.70 1.65 9.87
C HIS A 60 13.73 1.58 11.07
N PHE A 61 13.14 0.40 11.32
CA PHE A 61 12.10 0.18 12.33
C PHE A 61 12.33 -1.16 13.05
N GLU A 62 13.48 -1.33 13.71
CA GLU A 62 13.89 -2.58 14.37
C GLU A 62 12.87 -3.10 15.40
N HIS A 63 12.06 -2.19 15.98
CA HIS A 63 11.00 -2.53 16.94
C HIS A 63 9.71 -3.02 16.30
N LEU A 64 9.56 -2.92 14.97
CA LEU A 64 8.39 -3.38 14.23
C LEU A 64 8.69 -4.69 13.50
N HIS A 65 7.69 -5.54 13.42
CA HIS A 65 7.73 -6.80 12.68
C HIS A 65 6.88 -6.69 11.42
N PHE A 66 7.52 -6.83 10.25
CA PHE A 66 6.91 -6.61 8.96
C PHE A 66 6.44 -7.93 8.34
N HIS A 67 5.21 -7.95 7.85
CA HIS A 67 4.58 -9.07 7.17
C HIS A 67 4.29 -8.69 5.72
N PRO A 68 5.13 -9.11 4.75
CA PRO A 68 4.83 -8.95 3.34
C PRO A 68 3.69 -9.86 2.92
N SER A 69 2.81 -9.38 2.04
CA SER A 69 1.74 -10.21 1.47
C SER A 69 1.48 -9.87 0.02
N ASP A 70 1.14 -10.88 -0.77
CA ASP A 70 0.72 -10.71 -2.16
C ASP A 70 -0.26 -11.82 -2.55
N LYS A 71 -1.12 -11.55 -3.54
CA LYS A 71 -1.95 -12.58 -4.14
C LYS A 71 -1.15 -13.50 -5.07
N ASP A 72 -0.05 -12.99 -5.60
CA ASP A 72 0.79 -13.68 -6.56
C ASP A 72 2.00 -14.30 -5.85
N GLN A 73 1.95 -15.61 -5.65
CA GLN A 73 3.00 -16.32 -4.92
C GLN A 73 4.34 -16.42 -5.68
N GLU A 74 4.36 -16.10 -6.97
CA GLU A 74 5.60 -16.09 -7.76
C GLU A 74 6.62 -15.03 -7.27
N VAL A 75 6.14 -13.99 -6.56
CA VAL A 75 7.01 -12.94 -6.01
C VAL A 75 7.68 -13.33 -4.69
N PHE A 76 7.23 -14.41 -4.03
CA PHE A 76 7.66 -14.76 -2.67
C PHE A 76 9.14 -15.08 -2.57
N ASP A 77 9.67 -15.82 -3.52
CA ASP A 77 11.11 -16.16 -3.53
C ASP A 77 11.98 -14.91 -3.66
N ASN A 78 11.52 -13.92 -4.44
CA ASN A 78 12.23 -12.64 -4.56
C ASN A 78 12.19 -11.84 -3.26
N ILE A 79 11.04 -11.80 -2.57
CA ILE A 79 10.90 -11.14 -1.27
C ILE A 79 11.85 -11.76 -0.25
N LYS A 80 11.84 -13.09 -0.12
CA LYS A 80 12.72 -13.85 0.79
C LYS A 80 14.19 -13.64 0.48
N LYS A 81 14.54 -13.70 -0.80
CA LYS A 81 15.92 -13.46 -1.25
C LYS A 81 16.39 -12.07 -0.84
N LEU A 82 15.60 -11.02 -1.08
CA LEU A 82 15.95 -9.66 -0.69
C LEU A 82 16.11 -9.53 0.83
N SER A 83 15.23 -10.13 1.62
CA SER A 83 15.32 -10.11 3.10
C SER A 83 16.62 -10.76 3.57
N THR A 84 16.97 -11.92 3.00
CA THR A 84 18.23 -12.63 3.31
C THR A 84 19.45 -11.82 2.89
N ASP A 85 19.45 -11.30 1.66
CA ASP A 85 20.60 -10.55 1.10
C ASP A 85 20.89 -9.26 1.89
N HIS A 86 19.85 -8.64 2.49
CA HIS A 86 20.00 -7.44 3.31
C HIS A 86 20.11 -7.72 4.81
N GLY A 87 19.94 -8.97 5.26
CA GLY A 87 19.99 -9.33 6.68
C GLY A 87 18.84 -8.71 7.50
N ASN A 88 17.66 -8.67 6.92
CA ASN A 88 16.46 -8.08 7.57
C ASN A 88 15.77 -9.11 8.45
N ASP A 89 16.13 -9.18 9.72
CA ASP A 89 15.57 -10.15 10.68
C ASP A 89 14.16 -9.83 11.15
N ASN A 90 13.65 -8.63 10.88
CA ASN A 90 12.32 -8.19 11.28
C ASN A 90 11.28 -8.26 10.15
N ILE A 91 11.57 -9.00 9.09
CA ILE A 91 10.63 -9.31 8.00
C ILE A 91 10.24 -10.79 8.08
N ALA A 92 8.95 -11.08 8.24
CA ALA A 92 8.42 -12.44 8.19
C ALA A 92 8.46 -13.03 6.78
N ASP A 93 8.28 -14.34 6.67
CA ASP A 93 8.00 -14.99 5.39
C ASP A 93 6.74 -14.39 4.74
N PRO A 94 6.74 -14.15 3.41
CA PRO A 94 5.59 -13.61 2.71
C PRO A 94 4.39 -14.55 2.79
N VAL A 95 3.19 -13.98 2.93
CA VAL A 95 1.95 -14.72 3.02
C VAL A 95 1.05 -14.47 1.80
N HIS A 96 0.34 -15.52 1.37
CA HIS A 96 -0.68 -15.38 0.35
C HIS A 96 -1.87 -14.59 0.90
N LEU A 97 -2.18 -13.46 0.29
CA LEU A 97 -3.32 -12.62 0.62
C LEU A 97 -3.93 -12.04 -0.65
N ASP A 98 -5.10 -12.55 -1.03
CA ASP A 98 -5.93 -11.96 -2.07
C ASP A 98 -7.03 -11.11 -1.44
N LEU A 99 -7.04 -9.81 -1.74
CA LEU A 99 -8.07 -8.91 -1.22
C LEU A 99 -9.49 -9.32 -1.64
N THR A 100 -9.65 -10.08 -2.72
CA THR A 100 -10.96 -10.57 -3.18
C THR A 100 -11.41 -11.84 -2.46
N ASP A 101 -10.50 -12.52 -1.74
CA ASP A 101 -10.77 -13.76 -1.01
C ASP A 101 -10.47 -13.60 0.50
N PRO A 102 -11.49 -13.34 1.34
CA PRO A 102 -11.32 -13.14 2.79
C PRO A 102 -10.72 -14.35 3.51
N GLU A 103 -10.83 -15.55 2.97
CA GLU A 103 -10.25 -16.74 3.59
C GLU A 103 -8.71 -16.71 3.60
N THR A 104 -8.12 -15.90 2.72
CA THR A 104 -6.67 -15.69 2.64
C THR A 104 -6.15 -14.57 3.54
N TRP A 105 -7.04 -13.81 4.20
CA TRP A 105 -6.61 -12.65 4.99
C TRP A 105 -5.88 -13.08 6.25
N PHE A 106 -4.58 -12.99 6.18
CA PHE A 106 -3.66 -13.41 7.22
C PHE A 106 -3.75 -12.51 8.47
N ASN A 107 -3.80 -13.16 9.62
CA ASN A 107 -3.75 -12.47 10.90
C ASN A 107 -2.81 -13.25 11.87
N PRO A 108 -1.66 -12.69 12.29
CA PRO A 108 -0.71 -13.38 13.18
C PRO A 108 -1.20 -13.51 14.61
N GLY A 109 -2.29 -12.82 14.97
CA GLY A 109 -2.94 -12.86 16.28
C GLY A 109 -4.38 -13.34 16.19
N ASN A 110 -5.08 -13.32 17.31
CA ASN A 110 -6.46 -13.76 17.37
C ASN A 110 -7.46 -12.77 16.77
N GLU A 111 -7.20 -11.45 16.87
CA GLU A 111 -8.00 -10.38 16.31
C GLU A 111 -7.17 -9.11 16.23
N LYS A 112 -7.43 -8.26 15.21
CA LYS A 112 -6.91 -6.87 15.10
C LYS A 112 -5.45 -6.72 15.55
N SER A 113 -4.54 -7.48 14.95
CA SER A 113 -3.15 -7.57 15.42
C SER A 113 -2.18 -6.63 14.71
N PHE A 114 -2.60 -5.92 13.67
CA PHE A 114 -1.72 -4.99 12.96
C PHE A 114 -1.84 -3.56 13.49
N ALA A 115 -0.72 -3.01 13.93
CA ALA A 115 -0.61 -1.61 14.35
C ALA A 115 -0.64 -0.65 13.15
N ALA A 116 -0.16 -1.10 11.99
CA ALA A 116 -0.33 -0.40 10.73
C ALA A 116 -0.40 -1.37 9.55
N MET A 117 -1.07 -0.93 8.49
CA MET A 117 -1.06 -1.57 7.18
C MET A 117 -0.67 -0.54 6.14
N PHE A 118 0.02 -0.97 5.08
CA PHE A 118 0.28 -0.07 3.96
C PHE A 118 0.21 -0.80 2.62
N CYS A 119 -0.08 -0.03 1.57
CA CYS A 119 -0.13 -0.49 0.20
C CYS A 119 0.46 0.57 -0.74
N ILE A 120 1.32 0.14 -1.65
CA ILE A 120 2.05 1.03 -2.55
C ILE A 120 1.78 0.67 -4.00
N ASN A 121 1.25 1.62 -4.78
CA ASN A 121 1.11 1.52 -6.24
C ASN A 121 0.28 0.32 -6.74
N ILE A 122 -0.87 0.03 -6.15
CA ILE A 122 -1.81 -0.99 -6.67
C ILE A 122 -2.92 -0.38 -7.52
N PHE A 123 -3.48 0.77 -7.12
CA PHE A 123 -4.75 1.25 -7.65
C PHE A 123 -4.72 1.64 -9.12
N GLN A 124 -3.57 2.01 -9.67
CA GLN A 124 -3.46 2.34 -11.09
C GLN A 124 -3.58 1.13 -12.04
N VAL A 125 -3.41 -0.09 -11.54
CA VAL A 125 -3.47 -1.35 -12.30
C VAL A 125 -4.50 -2.35 -11.76
N ALA A 126 -5.28 -1.96 -10.76
CA ALA A 126 -6.33 -2.79 -10.18
C ALA A 126 -7.72 -2.16 -10.37
N PRO A 127 -8.81 -2.95 -10.37
CA PRO A 127 -10.16 -2.42 -10.39
C PRO A 127 -10.45 -1.61 -9.12
N ILE A 128 -11.30 -0.58 -9.23
CA ILE A 128 -11.65 0.26 -8.07
C ILE A 128 -12.35 -0.52 -6.94
N THR A 129 -12.98 -1.64 -7.26
CA THR A 129 -13.61 -2.54 -6.29
C THR A 129 -12.64 -3.07 -5.24
N ILE A 130 -11.33 -3.10 -5.54
CA ILE A 130 -10.28 -3.45 -4.56
C ILE A 130 -10.25 -2.46 -3.39
N ALA A 131 -10.68 -1.20 -3.58
CA ALA A 131 -10.77 -0.25 -2.48
C ALA A 131 -11.75 -0.71 -1.39
N ASP A 132 -12.92 -1.20 -1.77
CA ASP A 132 -13.91 -1.75 -0.84
C ASP A 132 -13.35 -2.93 -0.04
N ARG A 133 -12.71 -3.87 -0.73
CA ARG A 133 -12.10 -5.06 -0.12
C ARG A 133 -10.92 -4.73 0.79
N MET A 134 -10.07 -3.79 0.38
CA MET A 134 -8.94 -3.32 1.20
C MET A 134 -9.42 -2.64 2.49
N MET A 135 -10.47 -1.82 2.42
CA MET A 135 -11.04 -1.17 3.60
C MET A 135 -11.72 -2.19 4.53
N GLU A 136 -12.41 -3.18 3.97
CA GLU A 136 -12.98 -4.29 4.75
C GLU A 136 -11.87 -5.07 5.47
N CYS A 137 -10.85 -5.50 4.76
CA CYS A 137 -9.68 -6.18 5.31
C CYS A 137 -9.02 -5.35 6.43
N ALA A 138 -8.77 -4.07 6.18
CA ALA A 138 -8.20 -3.18 7.18
C ALA A 138 -9.10 -3.03 8.42
N SER A 139 -10.41 -2.98 8.25
CA SER A 139 -11.35 -2.87 9.38
C SER A 139 -11.33 -4.09 10.33
N LEU A 140 -10.99 -5.25 9.77
CA LEU A 140 -10.93 -6.51 10.50
C LEU A 140 -9.54 -6.77 11.12
N LEU A 141 -8.48 -6.32 10.47
CA LEU A 141 -7.11 -6.66 10.85
C LEU A 141 -6.37 -5.57 11.63
N LEU A 142 -6.75 -4.29 11.48
CA LEU A 142 -6.13 -3.19 12.21
C LEU A 142 -6.56 -3.16 13.68
N GLN A 143 -5.62 -2.85 14.54
CA GLN A 143 -5.89 -2.44 15.93
C GLN A 143 -6.76 -1.18 15.97
N GLU A 144 -7.38 -0.88 17.13
CA GLU A 144 -8.29 0.28 17.26
C GLU A 144 -7.64 1.61 16.85
N ASP A 145 -6.39 1.82 17.22
CA ASP A 145 -5.61 3.01 16.84
C ASP A 145 -4.73 2.79 15.59
N GLY A 146 -4.90 1.65 14.93
CA GLY A 146 -4.14 1.27 13.76
C GLY A 146 -4.38 2.20 12.57
N ILE A 147 -3.42 2.26 11.67
CA ILE A 147 -3.47 3.12 10.49
C ILE A 147 -3.27 2.33 9.20
N LEU A 148 -4.13 2.58 8.20
CA LEU A 148 -3.91 2.14 6.83
C LEU A 148 -3.32 3.29 6.02
N LEU A 149 -2.18 3.06 5.38
CA LEU A 149 -1.48 4.00 4.52
C LEU A 149 -1.54 3.53 3.07
N ILE A 150 -2.06 4.35 2.17
CA ILE A 150 -2.16 4.04 0.74
C ILE A 150 -1.39 5.09 -0.05
N TYR A 151 -0.42 4.63 -0.82
CA TYR A 151 0.37 5.48 -1.70
C TYR A 151 0.17 5.12 -3.16
N GLY A 152 0.06 6.15 -3.99
CA GLY A 152 -0.03 5.99 -5.44
C GLY A 152 -0.36 7.30 -6.15
N PRO A 153 -0.37 7.27 -7.48
CA PRO A 153 -0.88 8.36 -8.28
C PRO A 153 -2.41 8.31 -8.28
N PHE A 154 -3.05 9.42 -7.91
CA PHE A 154 -4.49 9.54 -7.81
C PHE A 154 -5.02 10.80 -8.51
N GLN A 155 -6.28 10.76 -8.90
CA GLN A 155 -7.08 11.94 -9.14
C GLN A 155 -7.64 12.49 -7.83
N VAL A 156 -8.01 13.74 -7.83
CA VAL A 156 -8.64 14.44 -6.72
C VAL A 156 -9.85 15.18 -7.25
N GLU A 157 -11.04 14.75 -6.83
CA GLU A 157 -12.31 15.34 -7.28
C GLU A 157 -12.42 15.42 -8.82
N GLY A 158 -12.06 14.30 -9.47
CA GLY A 158 -12.08 14.16 -10.93
C GLY A 158 -10.96 14.90 -11.67
N THR A 159 -10.00 15.48 -10.97
CA THR A 159 -8.94 16.29 -11.56
C THR A 159 -7.57 15.61 -11.41
N PHE A 160 -6.78 15.64 -12.47
CA PHE A 160 -5.37 15.21 -12.37
C PHE A 160 -4.57 16.26 -11.61
N THR A 161 -3.77 15.82 -10.66
CA THR A 161 -2.96 16.71 -9.82
C THR A 161 -1.77 17.33 -10.57
N THR A 162 -1.37 16.73 -11.68
CA THR A 162 -0.27 17.20 -12.57
C THR A 162 -0.49 16.71 -14.00
N ASP A 163 0.15 17.37 -14.97
CA ASP A 163 0.15 16.93 -16.38
C ASP A 163 0.75 15.52 -16.52
N SER A 164 1.80 15.20 -15.77
CA SER A 164 2.40 13.87 -15.79
C SER A 164 1.46 12.78 -15.24
N ASN A 165 0.58 13.08 -14.30
CA ASN A 165 -0.46 12.15 -13.86
C ASN A 165 -1.50 11.91 -14.96
N LYS A 166 -1.85 12.95 -15.71
CA LYS A 166 -2.72 12.84 -16.88
C LYS A 166 -2.10 11.96 -17.96
N GLU A 167 -0.85 12.25 -18.34
CA GLU A 167 -0.09 11.45 -19.32
C GLU A 167 0.03 9.98 -18.89
N PHE A 168 0.28 9.74 -17.59
CA PHE A 168 0.37 8.39 -17.06
C PHE A 168 -0.99 7.67 -17.10
N HIS A 169 -2.08 8.36 -16.76
CA HIS A 169 -3.43 7.82 -16.90
C HIS A 169 -3.74 7.43 -18.35
N GLU A 170 -3.43 8.31 -19.32
CA GLU A 170 -3.63 8.08 -20.75
C GLU A 170 -2.80 6.88 -21.23
N THR A 171 -1.55 6.76 -20.77
CA THR A 171 -0.67 5.63 -21.11
C THR A 171 -1.25 4.31 -20.61
N LEU A 172 -1.73 4.27 -19.36
CA LEU A 172 -2.35 3.07 -18.77
C LEU A 172 -3.66 2.71 -19.51
N SER A 173 -4.50 3.69 -19.78
CA SER A 173 -5.79 3.48 -20.44
C SER A 173 -5.62 3.01 -21.90
N SER A 174 -4.52 3.38 -22.56
CA SER A 174 -4.20 2.93 -23.91
C SER A 174 -3.76 1.47 -24.01
N ALA A 175 -3.45 0.84 -22.87
CA ALA A 175 -3.09 -0.59 -22.84
C ALA A 175 -4.28 -1.53 -23.09
N GLY A 176 -5.52 -1.02 -23.20
CA GLY A 176 -6.72 -1.81 -23.50
C GLY A 176 -7.26 -2.63 -22.33
N VAL A 177 -6.80 -2.38 -21.11
CA VAL A 177 -7.30 -2.99 -19.88
C VAL A 177 -8.21 -1.98 -19.18
N SER A 178 -9.50 -2.26 -19.10
CA SER A 178 -10.54 -1.33 -18.63
C SER A 178 -10.32 -0.85 -17.20
N GLU A 179 -9.69 -1.67 -16.38
CA GLU A 179 -9.41 -1.40 -14.99
C GLU A 179 -8.17 -0.51 -14.77
N TRP A 180 -7.34 -0.32 -15.81
CA TRP A 180 -6.12 0.47 -15.67
C TRP A 180 -6.37 1.96 -15.80
N GLY A 181 -5.64 2.75 -15.03
CA GLY A 181 -5.75 4.20 -14.96
C GLY A 181 -5.86 4.71 -13.52
N LEU A 182 -5.66 6.00 -13.34
CA LEU A 182 -5.69 6.62 -12.03
C LEU A 182 -7.12 6.65 -11.47
N LYS A 183 -7.26 6.23 -10.23
CA LYS A 183 -8.50 6.28 -9.46
C LYS A 183 -8.61 7.60 -8.69
N ASP A 184 -9.81 7.96 -8.26
CA ASP A 184 -10.00 9.15 -7.44
C ASP A 184 -9.92 8.81 -5.94
N VAL A 185 -9.26 9.67 -5.17
CA VAL A 185 -9.20 9.54 -3.69
C VAL A 185 -10.61 9.56 -3.07
N ALA A 186 -11.58 10.22 -3.72
CA ALA A 186 -12.96 10.23 -3.26
C ALA A 186 -13.59 8.84 -3.22
N ASP A 187 -13.21 7.94 -4.14
CA ASP A 187 -13.73 6.56 -4.14
C ASP A 187 -13.12 5.73 -3.01
N LEU A 188 -11.84 5.95 -2.69
CA LEU A 188 -11.22 5.34 -1.51
C LEU A 188 -11.91 5.80 -0.22
N ARG A 189 -12.25 7.09 -0.13
CA ARG A 189 -12.95 7.66 1.02
C ARG A 189 -14.34 7.05 1.19
N LYS A 190 -15.12 6.91 0.11
CA LYS A 190 -16.44 6.24 0.15
C LYS A 190 -16.33 4.80 0.63
N ALA A 191 -15.35 4.05 0.11
CA ALA A 191 -15.09 2.68 0.56
C ALA A 191 -14.71 2.64 2.05
N ALA A 192 -13.87 3.55 2.52
CA ALA A 192 -13.48 3.65 3.93
C ALA A 192 -14.69 3.90 4.84
N GLU A 193 -15.54 4.86 4.49
CA GLU A 193 -16.75 5.21 5.25
C GLU A 193 -17.71 4.02 5.41
N LYS A 194 -17.85 3.19 4.38
CA LYS A 194 -18.68 1.98 4.39
C LYS A 194 -18.20 0.95 5.43
N HIS A 195 -16.89 0.86 5.65
CA HIS A 195 -16.28 -0.10 6.58
C HIS A 195 -15.86 0.53 7.92
N GLY A 196 -16.40 1.71 8.25
CA GLY A 196 -16.15 2.35 9.54
C GLY A 196 -14.76 2.99 9.69
N LEU A 197 -14.02 3.16 8.59
CA LEU A 197 -12.79 3.93 8.58
C LEU A 197 -13.06 5.39 8.21
N MET A 198 -12.18 6.27 8.66
CA MET A 198 -12.18 7.68 8.27
C MET A 198 -10.84 8.06 7.66
N GLN A 199 -10.87 8.88 6.62
CA GLN A 199 -9.66 9.49 6.10
C GLN A 199 -9.13 10.51 7.12
N VAL A 200 -7.91 10.31 7.60
CA VAL A 200 -7.29 11.25 8.59
C VAL A 200 -6.27 12.15 7.96
N MET A 201 -5.72 11.79 6.81
CA MET A 201 -4.69 12.58 6.17
C MET A 201 -4.59 12.32 4.67
N LYS A 202 -4.17 13.37 3.94
CA LYS A 202 -3.71 13.31 2.58
C LYS A 202 -2.43 14.13 2.48
N ILE A 203 -1.32 13.48 2.18
CA ILE A 203 -0.02 14.12 2.01
C ILE A 203 0.35 14.07 0.52
N PRO A 204 0.49 15.20 -0.16
CA PRO A 204 1.13 15.19 -1.47
C PRO A 204 2.60 14.79 -1.27
N LEU A 205 3.00 13.71 -1.92
CA LEU A 205 4.37 13.21 -1.91
C LEU A 205 4.90 13.25 -3.33
N GLN A 206 5.97 14.03 -3.53
CA GLN A 206 6.52 14.31 -4.85
C GLN A 206 5.52 14.93 -5.84
N ARG A 207 5.97 15.23 -7.07
CA ARG A 207 5.15 15.93 -8.08
C ARG A 207 3.93 15.12 -8.57
N TYR A 208 3.85 13.81 -8.31
CA TYR A 208 2.97 12.91 -9.07
C TYR A 208 2.12 11.97 -8.21
N SER A 209 2.34 11.88 -6.91
CA SER A 209 1.68 10.89 -6.05
C SER A 209 1.24 11.49 -4.72
N ALA A 210 0.25 10.87 -4.12
CA ALA A 210 -0.23 11.22 -2.79
C ALA A 210 -0.20 9.99 -1.88
N LEU A 211 0.09 10.21 -0.61
CA LEU A 211 -0.17 9.25 0.44
C LEU A 211 -1.45 9.67 1.15
N THR A 212 -2.40 8.77 1.23
CA THR A 212 -3.63 8.96 2.02
C THR A 212 -3.65 7.95 3.14
N SER A 213 -4.20 8.33 4.29
CA SER A 213 -4.29 7.45 5.43
C SER A 213 -5.69 7.39 6.01
N PHE A 214 -6.02 6.22 6.55
CA PHE A 214 -7.32 5.91 7.13
C PHE A 214 -7.13 5.28 8.50
N ARG A 215 -8.07 5.57 9.41
CA ARG A 215 -8.15 4.94 10.74
C ARG A 215 -9.55 4.46 11.01
N LEU A 216 -9.70 3.46 11.85
CA LEU A 216 -11.00 3.08 12.39
C LEU A 216 -11.61 4.26 13.12
N ARG A 217 -12.91 4.47 12.96
CA ARG A 217 -13.64 5.46 13.75
C ARG A 217 -13.63 5.01 15.21
N PRO A 218 -13.26 5.86 16.17
CA PRO A 218 -13.38 5.49 17.57
C PRO A 218 -14.85 5.17 17.88
N PHE A 219 -15.06 4.08 18.59
CA PHE A 219 -16.40 3.69 19.05
C PHE A 219 -16.90 4.78 20.02
N ARG A 220 -17.73 5.69 19.54
CA ARG A 220 -18.45 6.60 20.45
C ARG A 220 -19.58 5.79 21.07
N LEU A 221 -19.44 5.45 22.36
CA LEU A 221 -20.61 5.12 23.16
C LEU A 221 -21.60 6.28 23.02
N GLN A 222 -22.74 6.05 22.36
CA GLN A 222 -23.86 6.97 22.47
C GLN A 222 -24.26 6.93 23.96
N THR A 223 -23.81 7.91 24.71
CA THR A 223 -24.41 8.19 26.03
C THR A 223 -25.84 8.59 25.77
N ALA A 224 -26.76 7.70 26.16
CA ALA A 224 -28.18 7.91 26.14
C ALA A 224 -28.55 9.06 27.10
#